data_edeea6ece218168b1ce83a3fb8898eca
#
_entry.id   edeea6ece218168b1ce83a3fb8898eca
#
_cell.length_a   1.000
_cell.length_b   1.000
_cell.length_c   1.000
_cell.angle_alpha   90.00
_cell.angle_beta   90.00
_cell.angle_gamma   90.00
#
_symmetry.space_group_name_H-M   'P 1'
#
loop_
_entity.id
_entity.type
_entity.pdbx_description
1 polymer ?
#
loop_
_entity_poly.entity_id
_entity_poly.type
_entity_poly.pdbx_seq_one_letter_code
_entity_poly.pdbx_strand_id
1 'polypeptide(L)'
;SPAEIARALPQIQRAATANGGSSEEFAKIALAAKRNLGLDDFSRVANMATTAGQLGGFEIKDMAKGLPEQLAAAKNAGLTGYSGYASLLALNQAAVSTAGTTDGASNNVVNLLNKINSRDTAADFKKQGIDLDGSLLKAQEKGTNTLEAFGNLVDRVVAKDPRYAALKAKAKSAPESEQKEIYSNMAQIAEGAGIGKVLQDRQALMGFLAYRNQHEKYGQFGSSTTAIANTGDSVGGNMELVSQTASFKSEVLNANRALAMQEALDKVNPLLGSMAEGITGLIRDYPTLAAAMEGGV
;
A
#
# COMPACT_ATOMS: atom_id res chain seq x y z
N SER A 1 20.01 3.56 0.64
CA SER A 1 20.99 4.61 0.26
C SER A 1 20.48 5.38 -0.97
N PRO A 2 20.96 6.62 -1.26
CA PRO A 2 20.61 7.35 -2.48
C PRO A 2 20.87 6.55 -3.77
N ALA A 3 21.92 5.76 -3.81
CA ALA A 3 22.25 4.91 -4.95
C ALA A 3 21.22 3.78 -5.18
N GLU A 4 20.61 3.24 -4.15
CA GLU A 4 19.54 2.24 -4.28
C GLU A 4 18.26 2.86 -4.81
N ILE A 5 17.93 4.06 -4.35
CA ILE A 5 16.77 4.82 -4.85
C ILE A 5 16.97 5.13 -6.34
N ALA A 6 18.15 5.58 -6.74
CA ALA A 6 18.46 5.86 -8.14
C ALA A 6 18.33 4.62 -9.04
N ARG A 7 18.74 3.45 -8.56
CA ARG A 7 18.57 2.17 -9.28
C ARG A 7 17.11 1.73 -9.39
N ALA A 8 16.32 2.01 -8.37
CA ALA A 8 14.90 1.65 -8.34
C ALA A 8 14.01 2.63 -9.12
N LEU A 9 14.50 3.85 -9.39
CA LEU A 9 13.73 4.94 -9.99
C LEU A 9 13.05 4.54 -11.32
N PRO A 10 13.70 3.86 -12.28
CA PRO A 10 13.04 3.43 -13.53
C PRO A 10 11.87 2.47 -13.28
N GLN A 11 11.99 1.56 -12.31
CA GLN A 11 10.93 0.62 -11.95
C GLN A 11 9.77 1.32 -11.25
N ILE A 12 10.06 2.27 -10.36
CA ILE A 12 9.08 3.11 -9.66
C ILE A 12 8.31 3.95 -10.69
N GLN A 13 9.02 4.59 -11.62
CA GLN A 13 8.41 5.40 -12.68
C GLN A 13 7.48 4.56 -13.57
N ARG A 14 7.95 3.39 -14.00
CA ARG A 14 7.14 2.45 -14.80
C ARG A 14 5.88 2.04 -14.06
N ALA A 15 5.99 1.69 -12.79
CA ALA A 15 4.84 1.31 -11.97
C ALA A 15 3.86 2.48 -11.77
N ALA A 16 4.35 3.69 -11.56
CA ALA A 16 3.54 4.89 -11.45
C ALA A 16 2.74 5.15 -12.73
N THR A 17 3.41 5.16 -13.88
CA THR A 17 2.77 5.35 -15.19
C THR A 17 1.73 4.27 -15.48
N ALA A 18 2.05 3.00 -15.22
CA ALA A 18 1.18 1.86 -15.47
C ALA A 18 -0.13 1.89 -14.66
N ASN A 19 -0.12 2.52 -13.49
CA ASN A 19 -1.26 2.55 -12.57
C ASN A 19 -1.91 3.94 -12.44
N GLY A 20 -1.47 4.93 -13.22
CA GLY A 20 -1.98 6.30 -13.13
C GLY A 20 -1.68 7.00 -11.81
N GLY A 21 -0.68 6.50 -11.07
CA GLY A 21 -0.20 7.08 -9.81
C GLY A 21 1.05 7.93 -9.98
N SER A 22 1.57 8.44 -8.87
CA SER A 22 2.83 9.17 -8.85
C SER A 22 4.02 8.29 -8.47
N SER A 23 5.22 8.66 -8.94
CA SER A 23 6.46 7.99 -8.53
C SER A 23 6.69 8.10 -7.02
N GLU A 24 6.22 9.18 -6.39
CA GLU A 24 6.30 9.37 -4.94
C GLU A 24 5.45 8.34 -4.18
N GLU A 25 4.24 8.03 -4.66
CA GLU A 25 3.37 7.00 -4.07
C GLU A 25 4.02 5.62 -4.09
N PHE A 26 4.53 5.20 -5.25
CA PHE A 26 5.23 3.92 -5.35
C PHE A 26 6.53 3.89 -4.54
N ALA A 27 7.28 4.98 -4.49
CA ALA A 27 8.47 5.09 -3.65
C ALA A 27 8.14 4.95 -2.16
N LYS A 28 7.06 5.57 -1.68
CA LYS A 28 6.58 5.42 -0.29
C LYS A 28 6.25 3.97 0.04
N ILE A 29 5.49 3.29 -0.84
CA ILE A 29 5.14 1.87 -0.67
C ILE A 29 6.41 1.01 -0.61
N ALA A 30 7.31 1.16 -1.59
CA ALA A 30 8.52 0.36 -1.71
C ALA A 30 9.47 0.55 -0.53
N LEU A 31 9.70 1.80 -0.11
CA LEU A 31 10.55 2.12 1.02
C LEU A 31 9.97 1.61 2.35
N ALA A 32 8.66 1.71 2.53
CA ALA A 32 7.99 1.17 3.71
C ALA A 32 8.05 -0.36 3.75
N ALA A 33 7.86 -1.05 2.63
CA ALA A 33 7.97 -2.49 2.50
C ALA A 33 9.40 -2.98 2.79
N LYS A 34 10.41 -2.29 2.24
CA LYS A 34 11.83 -2.57 2.52
C LYS A 34 12.15 -2.38 4.01
N ARG A 35 11.79 -1.24 4.58
CA ARG A 35 12.11 -0.89 5.97
C ARG A 35 11.50 -1.85 6.99
N ASN A 36 10.24 -2.23 6.77
CA ASN A 36 9.48 -2.99 7.76
C ASN A 36 9.55 -4.50 7.54
N LEU A 37 9.49 -4.97 6.30
CA LEU A 37 9.45 -6.40 5.97
C LEU A 37 10.71 -6.92 5.26
N GLY A 38 11.71 -6.06 5.00
CA GLY A 38 12.95 -6.44 4.34
C GLY A 38 12.79 -6.77 2.85
N LEU A 39 11.79 -6.20 2.16
CA LEU A 39 11.53 -6.50 0.76
C LEU A 39 12.39 -5.63 -0.15
N ASP A 40 13.39 -6.22 -0.76
CA ASP A 40 14.39 -5.51 -1.58
C ASP A 40 14.05 -5.46 -3.07
N ASP A 41 13.20 -6.36 -3.56
CA ASP A 41 12.75 -6.36 -4.95
C ASP A 41 11.57 -5.39 -5.13
N PHE A 42 11.90 -4.15 -5.50
CA PHE A 42 10.90 -3.10 -5.73
C PHE A 42 9.95 -3.42 -6.89
N SER A 43 10.41 -4.14 -7.90
CA SER A 43 9.56 -4.57 -9.02
C SER A 43 8.49 -5.55 -8.53
N ARG A 44 8.87 -6.53 -7.72
CA ARG A 44 7.94 -7.47 -7.12
C ARG A 44 6.96 -6.78 -6.16
N VAL A 45 7.43 -5.87 -5.32
CA VAL A 45 6.57 -5.08 -4.42
C VAL A 45 5.52 -4.29 -5.23
N ALA A 46 5.94 -3.63 -6.32
CA ALA A 46 5.04 -2.88 -7.18
C ALA A 46 4.02 -3.78 -7.91
N ASN A 47 4.46 -4.93 -8.45
CA ASN A 47 3.58 -5.91 -9.09
C ASN A 47 2.53 -6.44 -8.11
N MET A 48 2.93 -6.76 -6.87
CA MET A 48 2.00 -7.22 -5.83
C MET A 48 0.98 -6.14 -5.45
N ALA A 49 1.40 -4.89 -5.30
CA ALA A 49 0.50 -3.77 -5.03
C ALA A 49 -0.47 -3.54 -6.19
N THR A 50 0.02 -3.58 -7.44
CA THR A 50 -0.80 -3.47 -8.66
C THR A 50 -1.85 -4.58 -8.72
N THR A 51 -1.45 -5.84 -8.52
CA THR A 51 -2.38 -6.97 -8.48
C THR A 51 -3.43 -6.81 -7.39
N ALA A 52 -3.02 -6.36 -6.20
CA ALA A 52 -3.96 -6.12 -5.11
C ALA A 52 -4.98 -5.03 -5.45
N GLY A 53 -4.55 -3.91 -6.05
CA GLY A 53 -5.44 -2.84 -6.50
C GLY A 53 -6.45 -3.30 -7.55
N GLN A 54 -6.08 -4.24 -8.43
CA GLN A 54 -6.97 -4.85 -9.42
C GLN A 54 -8.03 -5.79 -8.81
N LEU A 55 -7.78 -6.31 -7.61
CA LEU A 55 -8.69 -7.23 -6.92
C LEU A 55 -9.80 -6.53 -6.13
N GLY A 56 -9.70 -5.22 -5.88
CA GLY A 56 -10.70 -4.50 -5.09
C GLY A 56 -10.52 -2.99 -5.06
N GLY A 57 -11.18 -2.33 -4.11
CA GLY A 57 -11.30 -0.87 -4.03
C GLY A 57 -10.21 -0.16 -3.21
N PHE A 58 -9.16 -0.86 -2.75
CA PHE A 58 -8.00 -0.22 -2.10
C PHE A 58 -6.88 -0.04 -3.12
N GLU A 59 -6.86 1.12 -3.76
CA GLU A 59 -5.98 1.41 -4.89
C GLU A 59 -4.60 1.90 -4.47
N ILE A 60 -3.70 2.10 -5.44
CA ILE A 60 -2.30 2.50 -5.19
C ILE A 60 -2.19 3.78 -4.36
N LYS A 61 -3.01 4.78 -4.62
CA LYS A 61 -3.00 6.02 -3.84
C LYS A 61 -3.39 5.81 -2.38
N ASP A 62 -4.34 4.90 -2.13
CA ASP A 62 -4.77 4.53 -0.77
C ASP A 62 -3.66 3.71 -0.09
N MET A 63 -3.01 2.81 -0.83
CA MET A 63 -1.85 2.06 -0.37
C MET A 63 -0.69 2.99 0.00
N ALA A 64 -0.39 3.99 -0.81
CA ALA A 64 0.68 4.96 -0.54
C ALA A 64 0.44 5.77 0.75
N LYS A 65 -0.84 6.02 1.08
CA LYS A 65 -1.27 6.71 2.29
C LYS A 65 -1.24 5.77 3.52
N GLY A 66 -1.79 4.55 3.38
CA GLY A 66 -2.02 3.64 4.50
C GLY A 66 -0.87 2.67 4.80
N LEU A 67 -0.23 2.09 3.78
CA LEU A 67 0.78 1.04 3.97
C LEU A 67 1.99 1.43 4.81
N PRO A 68 2.51 2.68 4.80
CA PRO A 68 3.64 3.02 5.65
C PRO A 68 3.41 2.73 7.14
N GLU A 69 2.24 3.07 7.66
CA GLU A 69 1.85 2.78 9.04
C GLU A 69 1.48 1.31 9.23
N GLN A 70 0.69 0.76 8.32
CA GLN A 70 0.25 -0.63 8.35
C GLN A 70 1.41 -1.63 8.31
N LEU A 71 2.46 -1.36 7.53
CA LEU A 71 3.63 -2.24 7.44
C LEU A 71 4.43 -2.29 8.75
N ALA A 72 4.49 -1.16 9.48
CA ALA A 72 5.08 -1.15 10.82
C ALA A 72 4.24 -1.98 11.80
N ALA A 73 2.91 -1.82 11.78
CA ALA A 73 2.00 -2.62 12.59
C ALA A 73 2.02 -4.10 12.20
N ALA A 74 2.09 -4.42 10.90
CA ALA A 74 2.17 -5.78 10.37
C ALA A 74 3.45 -6.51 10.83
N LYS A 75 4.59 -5.82 10.80
CA LYS A 75 5.84 -6.34 11.36
C LYS A 75 5.69 -6.72 12.82
N ASN A 76 5.11 -5.81 13.62
CA ASN A 76 4.86 -6.06 15.05
C ASN A 76 3.88 -7.20 15.28
N ALA A 77 2.89 -7.36 14.39
CA ALA A 77 1.95 -8.48 14.40
C ALA A 77 2.55 -9.82 13.89
N GLY A 78 3.84 -9.84 13.52
CA GLY A 78 4.53 -11.05 13.05
C GLY A 78 4.26 -11.42 11.59
N LEU A 79 3.76 -10.50 10.78
CA LEU A 79 3.72 -10.65 9.33
C LEU A 79 5.11 -10.34 8.76
N THR A 80 5.68 -11.25 7.98
CA THR A 80 7.05 -11.14 7.46
C THR A 80 7.14 -11.51 5.99
N GLY A 81 8.14 -10.97 5.30
CA GLY A 81 8.46 -11.34 3.92
C GLY A 81 7.31 -11.02 2.94
N TYR A 82 7.42 -11.56 1.73
CA TYR A 82 6.42 -11.35 0.67
C TYR A 82 5.06 -11.97 1.00
N SER A 83 5.00 -13.07 1.73
CA SER A 83 3.73 -13.66 2.16
C SER A 83 2.99 -12.78 3.17
N GLY A 84 3.72 -12.18 4.11
CA GLY A 84 3.16 -11.19 5.04
C GLY A 84 2.66 -9.93 4.32
N TYR A 85 3.40 -9.47 3.32
CA TYR A 85 2.98 -8.36 2.47
C TYR A 85 1.72 -8.68 1.67
N ALA A 86 1.64 -9.86 1.03
CA ALA A 86 0.46 -10.31 0.33
C ALA A 86 -0.78 -10.40 1.25
N SER A 87 -0.60 -10.91 2.46
CA SER A 87 -1.68 -10.97 3.46
C SER A 87 -2.15 -9.59 3.89
N LEU A 88 -1.24 -8.62 4.08
CA LEU A 88 -1.60 -7.24 4.40
C LEU A 88 -2.38 -6.57 3.26
N LEU A 89 -1.94 -6.75 2.02
CA LEU A 89 -2.64 -6.22 0.84
C LEU A 89 -4.05 -6.83 0.70
N ALA A 90 -4.18 -8.15 0.86
CA ALA A 90 -5.48 -8.83 0.85
C ALA A 90 -6.39 -8.37 1.99
N LEU A 91 -5.83 -8.13 3.19
CA LEU A 91 -6.58 -7.60 4.33
C LEU A 91 -7.16 -6.21 4.06
N ASN A 92 -6.41 -5.34 3.38
CA ASN A 92 -6.93 -4.03 2.97
C ASN A 92 -8.11 -4.16 2.01
N GLN A 93 -8.03 -5.05 1.01
CA GLN A 93 -9.15 -5.28 0.09
C GLN A 93 -10.38 -5.82 0.83
N ALA A 94 -10.20 -6.74 1.78
CA ALA A 94 -11.29 -7.21 2.63
C ALA A 94 -11.89 -6.08 3.47
N ALA A 95 -11.06 -5.22 4.07
CA ALA A 95 -11.51 -4.14 4.95
C ALA A 95 -12.31 -3.06 4.22
N VAL A 96 -11.98 -2.72 2.97
CA VAL A 96 -12.74 -1.74 2.17
C VAL A 96 -14.19 -2.19 1.97
N SER A 97 -14.43 -3.48 1.73
CA SER A 97 -15.78 -4.00 1.50
C SER A 97 -16.72 -3.79 2.70
N THR A 98 -16.19 -3.64 3.90
CA THR A 98 -16.97 -3.47 5.14
C THR A 98 -16.90 -2.07 5.73
N ALA A 99 -15.83 -1.32 5.52
CA ALA A 99 -15.64 0.01 6.09
C ALA A 99 -16.39 1.12 5.32
N GLY A 100 -16.63 0.91 4.03
CA GLY A 100 -17.31 1.87 3.14
C GLY A 100 -16.45 3.05 2.68
N THR A 101 -15.23 3.21 3.23
CA THR A 101 -14.21 4.17 2.77
C THR A 101 -12.83 3.54 2.91
N THR A 102 -11.88 3.96 2.06
CA THR A 102 -10.49 3.46 2.10
C THR A 102 -9.75 3.92 3.37
N ASP A 103 -10.01 5.14 3.84
CA ASP A 103 -9.47 5.65 5.11
C ASP A 103 -10.00 4.85 6.32
N GLY A 104 -11.30 4.56 6.34
CA GLY A 104 -11.90 3.71 7.37
C GLY A 104 -11.33 2.29 7.35
N ALA A 105 -11.14 1.72 6.17
CA ALA A 105 -10.50 0.42 5.99
C ALA A 105 -9.06 0.41 6.53
N SER A 106 -8.28 1.43 6.16
CA SER A 106 -6.89 1.58 6.62
C SER A 106 -6.79 1.63 8.14
N ASN A 107 -7.65 2.43 8.78
CA ASN A 107 -7.71 2.53 10.23
C ASN A 107 -8.09 1.20 10.89
N ASN A 108 -9.09 0.49 10.34
CA ASN A 108 -9.51 -0.81 10.85
C ASN A 108 -8.36 -1.83 10.78
N VAL A 109 -7.59 -1.83 9.70
CA VAL A 109 -6.43 -2.71 9.51
C VAL A 109 -5.32 -2.39 10.52
N VAL A 110 -4.94 -1.11 10.69
CA VAL A 110 -3.92 -0.69 11.67
C VAL A 110 -4.32 -1.11 13.07
N ASN A 111 -5.57 -0.83 13.46
CA ASN A 111 -6.06 -1.16 14.81
C ASN A 111 -6.10 -2.69 15.04
N LEU A 112 -6.53 -3.48 14.04
CA LEU A 112 -6.48 -4.94 14.15
C LEU A 112 -5.05 -5.44 14.37
N LEU A 113 -4.10 -4.99 13.53
CA LEU A 113 -2.71 -5.42 13.61
C LEU A 113 -2.06 -5.03 14.96
N ASN A 114 -2.37 -3.84 15.47
CA ASN A 114 -1.89 -3.39 16.78
C ASN A 114 -2.49 -4.21 17.93
N LYS A 115 -3.75 -4.67 17.80
CA LYS A 115 -4.41 -5.48 18.83
C LYS A 115 -3.91 -6.91 18.89
N ILE A 116 -3.46 -7.49 17.77
CA ILE A 116 -2.96 -8.89 17.74
C ILE A 116 -1.88 -9.12 18.80
N ASN A 117 -0.97 -8.16 19.01
CA ASN A 117 0.14 -8.29 19.97
C ASN A 117 0.04 -7.33 21.16
N SER A 118 -1.15 -6.80 21.43
CA SER A 118 -1.32 -5.88 22.56
C SER A 118 -1.44 -6.62 23.89
N ARG A 119 -0.89 -6.04 24.97
CA ARG A 119 -0.92 -6.63 26.30
C ARG A 119 -2.33 -6.78 26.86
N ASP A 120 -3.22 -5.85 26.54
CA ASP A 120 -4.62 -5.90 26.93
C ASP A 120 -5.33 -7.07 26.24
N THR A 121 -5.12 -7.27 24.93
CA THR A 121 -5.64 -8.43 24.21
C THR A 121 -5.11 -9.75 24.78
N ALA A 122 -3.82 -9.86 25.04
CA ALA A 122 -3.24 -11.04 25.68
C ALA A 122 -3.83 -11.31 27.07
N ALA A 123 -4.04 -10.26 27.90
CA ALA A 123 -4.68 -10.40 29.20
C ALA A 123 -6.15 -10.85 29.10
N ASP A 124 -6.87 -10.35 28.08
CA ASP A 124 -8.26 -10.73 27.85
C ASP A 124 -8.40 -12.18 27.37
N PHE A 125 -7.51 -12.64 26.46
CA PHE A 125 -7.42 -14.05 26.10
C PHE A 125 -7.08 -14.95 27.28
N LYS A 126 -6.18 -14.50 28.17
CA LYS A 126 -5.83 -15.23 29.39
C LYS A 126 -7.04 -15.42 30.30
N LYS A 127 -7.95 -14.44 30.43
CA LYS A 127 -9.23 -14.57 31.14
C LYS A 127 -10.15 -15.66 30.54
N GLN A 128 -9.97 -15.95 29.24
CA GLN A 128 -10.69 -17.04 28.54
C GLN A 128 -9.93 -18.37 28.59
N GLY A 129 -8.83 -18.46 29.32
CA GLY A 129 -7.99 -19.65 29.43
C GLY A 129 -7.10 -19.90 28.21
N ILE A 130 -6.82 -18.88 27.43
CA ILE A 130 -6.00 -18.95 26.21
C ILE A 130 -4.70 -18.14 26.40
N ASP A 131 -3.55 -18.79 26.21
CA ASP A 131 -2.26 -18.14 26.08
C ASP A 131 -2.12 -17.64 24.64
N LEU A 132 -2.35 -16.33 24.42
CA LEU A 132 -2.29 -15.73 23.10
C LEU A 132 -0.88 -15.82 22.51
N ASP A 133 0.11 -15.32 23.23
CA ASP A 133 1.48 -15.20 22.72
C ASP A 133 2.08 -16.57 22.40
N GLY A 134 1.96 -17.52 23.32
CA GLY A 134 2.41 -18.89 23.12
C GLY A 134 1.67 -19.62 21.99
N SER A 135 0.38 -19.32 21.79
CA SER A 135 -0.40 -19.90 20.70
C SER A 135 0.00 -19.34 19.34
N LEU A 136 0.24 -18.01 19.23
CA LEU A 136 0.68 -17.39 18.00
C LEU A 136 2.09 -17.84 17.62
N LEU A 137 3.01 -17.93 18.60
CA LEU A 137 4.37 -18.44 18.36
C LEU A 137 4.35 -19.88 17.82
N LYS A 138 3.61 -20.78 18.46
CA LYS A 138 3.46 -22.17 18.00
C LYS A 138 2.83 -22.28 16.61
N ALA A 139 1.94 -21.37 16.25
CA ALA A 139 1.35 -21.32 14.92
C ALA A 139 2.38 -20.88 13.86
N GLN A 140 3.18 -19.88 14.17
CA GLN A 140 4.28 -19.41 13.31
C GLN A 140 5.35 -20.50 13.09
N GLU A 141 5.73 -21.22 14.13
CA GLU A 141 6.65 -22.37 14.03
C GLU A 141 6.13 -23.47 13.08
N LYS A 142 4.82 -23.60 12.97
CA LYS A 142 4.15 -24.52 12.04
C LYS A 142 3.88 -23.92 10.65
N GLY A 143 4.38 -22.70 10.39
CA GLY A 143 4.18 -21.99 9.14
C GLY A 143 2.78 -21.36 8.96
N THR A 144 1.95 -21.33 10.02
CA THR A 144 0.62 -20.70 9.96
C THR A 144 0.78 -19.18 10.05
N ASN A 145 0.10 -18.45 9.18
CA ASN A 145 0.06 -16.99 9.21
C ASN A 145 -0.52 -16.48 10.53
N THR A 146 0.09 -15.49 11.13
CA THR A 146 -0.31 -14.92 12.43
C THR A 146 -1.76 -14.42 12.42
N LEU A 147 -2.20 -13.79 11.34
CA LEU A 147 -3.59 -13.32 11.20
C LEU A 147 -4.59 -14.47 11.22
N GLU A 148 -4.27 -15.58 10.55
CA GLU A 148 -5.08 -16.78 10.55
C GLU A 148 -5.10 -17.43 11.94
N ALA A 149 -3.93 -17.56 12.58
CA ALA A 149 -3.82 -18.11 13.93
C ALA A 149 -4.64 -17.29 14.93
N PHE A 150 -4.52 -15.97 14.88
CA PHE A 150 -5.31 -15.05 15.70
C PHE A 150 -6.81 -15.21 15.43
N GLY A 151 -7.21 -15.27 14.16
CA GLY A 151 -8.59 -15.50 13.76
C GLY A 151 -9.17 -16.78 14.37
N ASN A 152 -8.43 -17.87 14.31
CA ASN A 152 -8.85 -19.13 14.90
C ASN A 152 -8.99 -19.09 16.42
N LEU A 153 -8.15 -18.30 17.11
CA LEU A 153 -8.26 -18.12 18.56
C LEU A 153 -9.49 -17.28 18.93
N VAL A 154 -9.77 -16.21 18.20
CA VAL A 154 -10.97 -15.39 18.38
C VAL A 154 -12.22 -16.23 18.15
N ASP A 155 -12.28 -17.04 17.09
CA ASP A 155 -13.41 -17.91 16.79
C ASP A 155 -13.72 -18.88 17.95
N ARG A 156 -12.70 -19.41 18.62
CA ARG A 156 -12.88 -20.30 19.78
C ARG A 156 -13.54 -19.57 20.97
N VAL A 157 -13.32 -18.25 21.09
CA VAL A 157 -13.98 -17.45 22.14
C VAL A 157 -15.42 -17.15 21.79
N VAL A 158 -15.72 -16.85 20.52
CA VAL A 158 -17.06 -16.40 20.10
C VAL A 158 -18.00 -17.51 19.68
N ALA A 159 -17.48 -18.70 19.38
CA ALA A 159 -18.31 -19.84 18.97
C ALA A 159 -19.43 -20.20 19.97
N LYS A 160 -19.33 -19.67 21.19
CA LYS A 160 -20.28 -19.90 22.28
C LYS A 160 -21.49 -18.96 22.26
N ASP A 161 -21.48 -17.86 21.47
CA ASP A 161 -22.60 -16.91 21.42
C ASP A 161 -23.55 -17.23 20.24
N PRO A 162 -24.81 -17.66 20.51
CA PRO A 162 -25.74 -18.04 19.44
C PRO A 162 -26.18 -16.85 18.57
N ARG A 163 -26.15 -15.61 19.09
CA ARG A 163 -26.52 -14.40 18.33
C ARG A 163 -25.44 -14.09 17.28
N TYR A 164 -24.17 -14.26 17.65
CA TYR A 164 -23.06 -14.09 16.72
C TYR A 164 -23.13 -15.15 15.60
N ALA A 165 -23.40 -16.41 15.96
CA ALA A 165 -23.55 -17.48 14.97
C ALA A 165 -24.70 -17.22 13.99
N ALA A 166 -25.84 -16.68 14.45
CA ALA A 166 -26.98 -16.33 13.60
C ALA A 166 -26.65 -15.20 12.62
N LEU A 167 -26.00 -14.12 13.08
CA LEU A 167 -25.58 -13.00 12.20
C LEU A 167 -24.49 -13.42 11.22
N LYS A 168 -23.57 -14.27 11.64
CA LYS A 168 -22.54 -14.86 10.78
C LYS A 168 -23.17 -15.66 9.63
N ALA A 169 -24.20 -16.46 9.93
CA ALA A 169 -24.96 -17.17 8.90
C ALA A 169 -25.65 -16.21 7.94
N LYS A 170 -26.28 -15.13 8.45
CA LYS A 170 -26.92 -14.11 7.63
C LYS A 170 -25.92 -13.36 6.74
N ALA A 171 -24.73 -13.01 7.25
CA ALA A 171 -23.69 -12.35 6.48
C ALA A 171 -23.23 -13.15 5.26
N LYS A 172 -23.22 -14.49 5.36
CA LYS A 172 -22.84 -15.38 4.24
C LYS A 172 -23.74 -15.29 3.03
N SER A 173 -25.03 -15.01 3.22
CA SER A 173 -26.04 -14.97 2.17
C SER A 173 -26.50 -13.55 1.80
N ALA A 174 -26.06 -12.54 2.54
CA ALA A 174 -26.47 -11.15 2.34
C ALA A 174 -25.84 -10.51 1.11
N PRO A 175 -26.57 -9.68 0.37
CA PRO A 175 -26.00 -8.81 -0.66
C PRO A 175 -24.93 -7.90 -0.07
N GLU A 176 -23.96 -7.48 -0.90
CA GLU A 176 -22.85 -6.62 -0.47
C GLU A 176 -23.33 -5.29 0.17
N SER A 177 -24.42 -4.73 -0.35
CA SER A 177 -25.06 -3.53 0.20
C SER A 177 -25.54 -3.67 1.65
N GLU A 178 -25.93 -4.87 2.07
CA GLU A 178 -26.41 -5.15 3.43
C GLU A 178 -25.30 -5.59 4.39
N GLN A 179 -24.16 -6.01 3.86
CA GLN A 179 -23.06 -6.58 4.66
C GLN A 179 -22.53 -5.59 5.68
N LYS A 180 -22.39 -4.30 5.32
CA LYS A 180 -21.90 -3.25 6.22
C LYS A 180 -22.77 -3.15 7.47
N GLU A 181 -24.09 -3.17 7.31
CA GLU A 181 -25.03 -3.12 8.44
C GLU A 181 -24.95 -4.38 9.29
N ILE A 182 -24.89 -5.55 8.66
CA ILE A 182 -24.75 -6.82 9.36
C ILE A 182 -23.47 -6.86 10.17
N TYR A 183 -22.33 -6.39 9.62
CA TYR A 183 -21.07 -6.33 10.35
C TYR A 183 -21.10 -5.31 11.48
N SER A 184 -21.79 -4.17 11.30
CA SER A 184 -21.99 -3.22 12.38
C SER A 184 -22.79 -3.85 13.53
N ASN A 185 -23.84 -4.61 13.21
CA ASN A 185 -24.64 -5.34 14.20
C ASN A 185 -23.84 -6.49 14.85
N MET A 186 -23.00 -7.20 14.08
CA MET A 186 -22.08 -8.20 14.63
C MET A 186 -21.07 -7.58 15.57
N ALA A 187 -20.54 -6.40 15.24
CA ALA A 187 -19.63 -5.66 16.12
C ALA A 187 -20.30 -5.27 17.43
N GLN A 188 -21.54 -4.77 17.41
CA GLN A 188 -22.30 -4.44 18.63
C GLN A 188 -22.58 -5.66 19.51
N ILE A 189 -22.93 -6.80 18.90
CA ILE A 189 -23.12 -8.04 19.66
C ILE A 189 -21.82 -8.58 20.20
N ALA A 190 -20.76 -8.45 19.43
CA ALA A 190 -19.44 -8.88 19.82
C ALA A 190 -18.87 -8.03 20.97
N GLU A 191 -19.16 -6.73 21.00
CA GLU A 191 -18.83 -5.85 22.12
C GLU A 191 -19.51 -6.32 23.42
N GLY A 192 -20.72 -6.86 23.35
CA GLY A 192 -21.48 -7.39 24.50
C GLY A 192 -21.24 -8.87 24.84
N ALA A 193 -20.70 -9.61 23.89
CA ALA A 193 -20.49 -11.05 24.01
C ALA A 193 -18.99 -11.40 23.98
N GLY A 194 -18.45 -12.47 24.11
CA GLY A 194 -17.05 -12.87 24.26
C GLY A 194 -15.99 -12.14 23.40
N ILE A 195 -16.31 -11.63 22.18
CA ILE A 195 -15.32 -10.89 21.36
C ILE A 195 -15.02 -9.52 21.93
N GLY A 196 -16.01 -8.77 22.39
CA GLY A 196 -15.79 -7.49 23.03
C GLY A 196 -14.95 -7.59 24.31
N LYS A 197 -14.78 -8.81 24.81
CA LYS A 197 -13.85 -9.10 25.90
C LYS A 197 -12.41 -9.32 25.44
N VAL A 198 -12.17 -9.64 24.18
CA VAL A 198 -10.82 -9.88 23.60
C VAL A 198 -10.42 -8.90 22.51
N LEU A 199 -11.40 -8.24 21.86
CA LEU A 199 -11.20 -7.15 20.90
C LEU A 199 -12.13 -5.99 21.29
N GLN A 200 -11.73 -5.20 22.31
CA GLN A 200 -12.52 -4.08 22.83
C GLN A 200 -12.53 -2.87 21.88
N ASP A 201 -11.53 -2.78 20.98
CA ASP A 201 -11.45 -1.72 19.98
C ASP A 201 -12.38 -2.01 18.81
N ARG A 202 -13.34 -1.11 18.56
CA ARG A 202 -14.34 -1.27 17.50
C ARG A 202 -13.72 -1.32 16.10
N GLN A 203 -12.66 -0.55 15.84
CA GLN A 203 -11.99 -0.54 14.53
C GLN A 203 -11.25 -1.85 14.30
N ALA A 204 -10.53 -2.34 15.32
CA ALA A 204 -9.89 -3.66 15.28
C ALA A 204 -10.91 -4.77 15.04
N LEU A 205 -12.06 -4.71 15.70
CA LEU A 205 -13.15 -5.66 15.52
C LEU A 205 -13.72 -5.60 14.09
N MET A 206 -13.94 -4.42 13.52
CA MET A 206 -14.39 -4.28 12.13
C MET A 206 -13.37 -4.85 11.13
N GLY A 207 -12.06 -4.60 11.33
CA GLY A 207 -11.00 -5.20 10.54
C GLY A 207 -11.00 -6.74 10.63
N PHE A 208 -11.18 -7.26 11.84
CA PHE A 208 -11.29 -8.71 12.06
C PHE A 208 -12.50 -9.33 11.37
N LEU A 209 -13.67 -8.71 11.47
CA LEU A 209 -14.88 -9.19 10.82
C LEU A 209 -14.77 -9.18 9.30
N ALA A 210 -14.15 -8.13 8.73
CA ALA A 210 -13.85 -8.07 7.31
C ALA A 210 -12.97 -9.25 6.86
N TYR A 211 -11.87 -9.49 7.57
CA TYR A 211 -10.98 -10.63 7.33
C TYR A 211 -11.75 -11.96 7.38
N ARG A 212 -12.52 -12.18 8.44
CA ARG A 212 -13.25 -13.44 8.64
C ARG A 212 -14.34 -13.66 7.59
N ASN A 213 -15.06 -12.62 7.20
CA ASN A 213 -16.07 -12.75 6.15
C ASN A 213 -15.46 -13.17 4.81
N GLN A 214 -14.41 -12.52 4.38
CA GLN A 214 -13.74 -12.83 3.13
C GLN A 214 -13.13 -14.25 3.15
N HIS A 215 -12.63 -14.69 4.30
CA HIS A 215 -12.10 -16.03 4.47
C HIS A 215 -13.19 -17.11 4.37
N GLU A 216 -14.34 -16.88 4.99
CA GLU A 216 -15.40 -17.89 5.10
C GLU A 216 -16.34 -17.94 3.90
N LYS A 217 -16.67 -16.75 3.34
CA LYS A 217 -17.69 -16.64 2.29
C LYS A 217 -17.23 -17.20 0.96
N TYR A 218 -15.96 -17.03 0.62
CA TYR A 218 -15.47 -17.31 -0.73
C TYR A 218 -14.11 -18.03 -0.78
N GLY A 219 -13.47 -18.28 0.33
CA GLY A 219 -12.03 -18.57 0.33
C GLY A 219 -11.19 -17.44 -0.28
N GLN A 220 -11.85 -16.28 -0.52
CA GLN A 220 -11.26 -15.16 -1.28
C GLN A 220 -10.03 -14.57 -0.62
N PHE A 221 -10.00 -14.51 0.71
CA PHE A 221 -8.80 -14.00 1.38
C PHE A 221 -7.58 -14.86 1.04
N GLY A 222 -7.69 -16.16 1.15
CA GLY A 222 -6.61 -17.10 0.81
C GLY A 222 -6.27 -17.09 -0.68
N SER A 223 -7.27 -17.05 -1.58
CA SER A 223 -7.06 -16.97 -3.02
C SER A 223 -6.49 -15.61 -3.44
N SER A 224 -6.95 -14.51 -2.85
CA SER A 224 -6.39 -13.17 -3.09
C SER A 224 -4.94 -13.08 -2.60
N THR A 225 -4.65 -13.57 -1.40
CA THR A 225 -3.29 -13.64 -0.86
C THR A 225 -2.38 -14.45 -1.79
N THR A 226 -2.85 -15.60 -2.29
CA THR A 226 -2.10 -16.43 -3.22
C THR A 226 -1.89 -15.73 -4.58
N ALA A 227 -2.92 -15.08 -5.12
CA ALA A 227 -2.83 -14.34 -6.38
C ALA A 227 -1.82 -13.18 -6.26
N ILE A 228 -1.87 -12.43 -5.15
CA ILE A 228 -0.94 -11.34 -4.87
C ILE A 228 0.50 -11.87 -4.69
N ALA A 229 0.68 -12.97 -3.94
CA ALA A 229 2.01 -13.55 -3.69
C ALA A 229 2.66 -14.13 -4.95
N ASN A 230 1.84 -14.68 -5.86
CA ASN A 230 2.26 -15.30 -7.11
C ASN A 230 2.03 -14.39 -8.33
N THR A 231 1.98 -13.09 -8.11
CA THR A 231 1.80 -12.10 -9.18
C THR A 231 2.88 -12.26 -10.24
N GLY A 232 2.47 -12.12 -11.51
CA GLY A 232 3.40 -12.03 -12.65
C GLY A 232 3.86 -10.58 -12.88
N ASP A 233 3.97 -10.15 -14.13
CA ASP A 233 4.27 -8.75 -14.49
C ASP A 233 2.99 -7.92 -14.66
N SER A 234 2.26 -7.70 -13.57
CA SER A 234 1.01 -6.91 -13.55
C SER A 234 1.26 -5.45 -13.96
N VAL A 235 2.40 -4.89 -13.56
CA VAL A 235 2.85 -3.56 -14.01
C VAL A 235 3.08 -3.53 -15.50
N GLY A 236 3.71 -4.57 -16.06
CA GLY A 236 3.93 -4.69 -17.50
C GLY A 236 2.63 -4.78 -18.29
N GLY A 237 1.68 -5.59 -17.83
CA GLY A 237 0.35 -5.69 -18.43
C GLY A 237 -0.40 -4.36 -18.45
N ASN A 238 -0.42 -3.63 -17.34
CA ASN A 238 -1.00 -2.29 -17.28
C ASN A 238 -0.24 -1.30 -18.19
N MET A 239 1.09 -1.36 -18.21
CA MET A 239 1.91 -0.48 -19.05
C MET A 239 1.63 -0.69 -20.54
N GLU A 240 1.41 -1.94 -20.95
CA GLU A 240 1.02 -2.23 -22.33
C GLU A 240 -0.29 -1.53 -22.71
N LEU A 241 -1.30 -1.61 -21.84
CA LEU A 241 -2.59 -0.94 -22.05
C LEU A 241 -2.43 0.59 -22.11
N VAL A 242 -1.71 1.17 -21.13
CA VAL A 242 -1.48 2.62 -21.02
C VAL A 242 -0.70 3.14 -22.24
N SER A 243 0.30 2.41 -22.71
CA SER A 243 1.15 2.81 -23.85
C SER A 243 0.37 2.96 -25.16
N GLN A 244 -0.78 2.31 -25.28
CA GLN A 244 -1.65 2.41 -26.46
C GLN A 244 -2.52 3.67 -26.43
N THR A 245 -2.67 4.34 -25.29
CA THR A 245 -3.53 5.52 -25.14
C THR A 245 -2.97 6.74 -25.87
N ALA A 246 -3.86 7.59 -26.38
CA ALA A 246 -3.47 8.85 -27.01
C ALA A 246 -2.79 9.81 -26.01
N SER A 247 -3.24 9.81 -24.75
CA SER A 247 -2.64 10.62 -23.67
C SER A 247 -1.17 10.27 -23.47
N PHE A 248 -0.86 8.98 -23.26
CA PHE A 248 0.52 8.52 -23.08
C PHE A 248 1.42 8.87 -24.28
N LYS A 249 0.92 8.63 -25.50
CA LYS A 249 1.67 8.99 -26.71
C LYS A 249 1.95 10.48 -26.81
N SER A 250 1.00 11.32 -26.40
CA SER A 250 1.16 12.77 -26.35
C SER A 250 2.19 13.18 -25.31
N GLU A 251 2.17 12.57 -24.12
CA GLU A 251 3.15 12.84 -23.04
C GLU A 251 4.58 12.46 -23.48
N VAL A 252 4.74 11.28 -24.09
CA VAL A 252 6.05 10.85 -24.63
C VAL A 252 6.55 11.81 -25.71
N LEU A 253 5.66 12.26 -26.60
CA LEU A 253 6.03 13.24 -27.61
C LEU A 253 6.48 14.58 -26.99
N ASN A 254 5.75 15.06 -25.99
CA ASN A 254 6.11 16.29 -25.27
C ASN A 254 7.42 16.15 -24.50
N ALA A 255 7.65 15.01 -23.82
CA ALA A 255 8.90 14.72 -23.15
C ALA A 255 10.09 14.69 -24.12
N ASN A 256 9.94 14.03 -25.29
CA ASN A 256 10.98 14.00 -26.30
C ASN A 256 11.26 15.38 -26.89
N ARG A 257 10.23 16.23 -27.08
CA ARG A 257 10.43 17.64 -27.50
C ARG A 257 11.20 18.44 -26.44
N ALA A 258 10.87 18.28 -25.18
CA ALA A 258 11.55 18.94 -24.07
C ALA A 258 13.04 18.55 -24.00
N LEU A 259 13.34 17.25 -24.14
CA LEU A 259 14.72 16.75 -24.19
C LEU A 259 15.50 17.29 -25.39
N ALA A 260 14.89 17.27 -26.59
CA ALA A 260 15.52 17.83 -27.79
C ALA A 260 15.79 19.34 -27.65
N MET A 261 14.89 20.07 -26.99
CA MET A 261 15.05 21.47 -26.72
C MET A 261 16.19 21.74 -25.69
N GLN A 262 16.26 20.89 -24.65
CA GLN A 262 17.35 20.95 -23.67
C GLN A 262 18.72 20.67 -24.34
N GLU A 263 18.80 19.60 -25.14
CA GLU A 263 20.03 19.27 -25.90
C GLU A 263 20.46 20.39 -26.85
N ALA A 264 19.47 21.04 -27.48
CA ALA A 264 19.75 22.19 -28.34
C ALA A 264 20.30 23.38 -27.53
N LEU A 265 19.71 23.70 -26.38
CA LEU A 265 20.16 24.73 -25.45
C LEU A 265 21.55 24.44 -24.89
N ASP A 266 21.83 23.18 -24.52
CA ASP A 266 23.14 22.76 -24.01
C ASP A 266 24.26 22.92 -25.06
N LYS A 267 23.93 22.80 -26.36
CA LYS A 267 24.87 23.08 -27.45
C LYS A 267 25.08 24.58 -27.70
N VAL A 268 24.06 25.37 -27.43
CA VAL A 268 24.13 26.87 -27.68
C VAL A 268 24.72 27.59 -26.48
N ASN A 269 24.53 27.09 -25.25
CA ASN A 269 25.05 27.71 -24.04
C ASN A 269 26.59 28.01 -24.06
N PRO A 270 27.46 27.07 -24.50
CA PRO A 270 28.89 27.34 -24.61
C PRO A 270 29.20 28.42 -25.62
N LEU A 271 28.43 28.48 -26.73
CA LEU A 271 28.56 29.51 -27.75
C LEU A 271 28.19 30.89 -27.22
N LEU A 272 27.09 30.98 -26.46
CA LEU A 272 26.67 32.24 -25.82
C LEU A 272 27.68 32.65 -24.73
N GLY A 273 28.23 31.70 -23.98
CA GLY A 273 29.31 31.97 -23.01
C GLY A 273 30.57 32.55 -23.70
N SER A 274 31.04 31.96 -24.79
CA SER A 274 32.19 32.42 -25.53
C SER A 274 31.96 33.75 -26.21
N MET A 275 30.75 34.04 -26.68
CA MET A 275 30.37 35.36 -27.19
C MET A 275 30.36 36.43 -26.09
N ALA A 276 29.84 36.11 -24.90
CA ALA A 276 29.84 37.02 -23.76
C ALA A 276 31.27 37.31 -23.27
N GLU A 277 32.13 36.31 -23.22
CA GLU A 277 33.57 36.47 -22.92
C GLU A 277 34.27 37.29 -23.97
N GLY A 278 33.98 37.09 -25.25
CA GLY A 278 34.49 37.87 -26.34
C GLY A 278 34.09 39.36 -26.26
N ILE A 279 32.80 39.63 -25.95
CA ILE A 279 32.30 40.98 -25.75
C ILE A 279 32.96 41.62 -24.52
N THR A 280 33.08 40.87 -23.41
CA THR A 280 33.74 41.35 -22.19
C THR A 280 35.23 41.65 -22.44
N GLY A 281 35.91 40.83 -23.24
CA GLY A 281 37.29 41.07 -23.67
C GLY A 281 37.41 42.33 -24.52
N LEU A 282 36.51 42.53 -25.49
CA LEU A 282 36.47 43.72 -26.32
C LEU A 282 36.21 44.99 -25.51
N ILE A 283 35.30 44.96 -24.55
CA ILE A 283 35.00 46.10 -23.66
C ILE A 283 36.22 46.46 -22.81
N ARG A 284 36.96 45.46 -22.30
CA ARG A 284 38.16 45.67 -21.50
C ARG A 284 39.32 46.21 -22.32
N ASP A 285 39.51 45.70 -23.53
CA ASP A 285 40.67 46.03 -24.37
C ASP A 285 40.46 47.35 -25.18
N TYR A 286 39.17 47.73 -25.36
CA TYR A 286 38.79 48.98 -26.06
C TYR A 286 37.73 49.81 -25.30
N PRO A 287 38.09 50.42 -24.17
CA PRO A 287 37.14 51.17 -23.31
C PRO A 287 36.40 52.30 -23.99
N THR A 288 37.00 52.86 -25.02
CA THR A 288 36.37 53.98 -25.87
C THR A 288 35.20 53.40 -26.71
N LEU A 289 35.26 52.14 -27.09
CA LEU A 289 34.19 51.50 -27.84
C LEU A 289 32.99 51.18 -26.92
N ALA A 290 33.25 50.82 -25.64
CA ALA A 290 32.22 50.62 -24.63
C ALA A 290 31.42 51.89 -24.35
N ALA A 291 32.13 53.07 -24.24
CA ALA A 291 31.51 54.39 -24.06
C ALA A 291 30.62 54.78 -25.26
N ALA A 292 31.00 54.37 -26.47
CA ALA A 292 30.21 54.66 -27.69
C ALA A 292 28.95 53.81 -27.78
N MET A 293 28.97 52.61 -27.19
CA MET A 293 27.80 51.72 -27.13
C MET A 293 26.78 52.10 -26.01
N GLU A 294 27.22 52.73 -24.94
CA GLU A 294 26.36 53.32 -23.90
C GLU A 294 25.75 54.66 -24.24
N GLY A 295 26.35 55.38 -25.17
CA GLY A 295 25.91 56.72 -25.57
C GLY A 295 24.96 56.78 -26.77
N GLY A 296 24.54 55.64 -27.30
CA GLY A 296 23.70 55.52 -28.49
C GLY A 296 22.28 55.00 -28.21
N VAL A 297 21.54 55.64 -27.28
CA VAL A 297 20.08 55.49 -27.17
C VAL A 297 19.45 56.86 -27.25
#